data_8f69c5b3527a95edf25054bcb666dc36
#
_entry.id   8f69c5b3527a95edf25054bcb666dc36
#
_cell.length_a   1.000
_cell.length_b   1.000
_cell.length_c   1.000
_cell.angle_alpha   90.00
_cell.angle_beta   90.00
_cell.angle_gamma   90.00
#
_symmetry.space_group_name_H-M   'P 1'
#
loop_
_entity.id
_entity.type
_entity.pdbx_description
1 polymer ?
#
loop_
_entity_poly.entity_id
_entity_poly.type
_entity_poly.pdbx_seq_one_letter_code
_entity_poly.pdbx_strand_id
1 'polypeptide(L)'
;MSLTDRFYLLFNRRAAYRRCFADADGKLTREGRAVLAHLADFCRVNRSTLVVSPVTRTVDTHATMVAEGRREVFNKIVQILSLTDEQLMQLKERSDAD
;
A
#
# COMPACT_ATOMS: atom_id res chain seq x y z
N MET A 1 9.37 17.46 9.65
CA MET A 1 8.83 16.71 10.81
C MET A 1 9.52 17.18 12.07
N SER A 2 8.77 17.51 13.11
CA SER A 2 9.33 17.95 14.38
C SER A 2 9.99 16.80 15.13
N LEU A 3 10.83 17.13 16.12
CA LEU A 3 11.46 16.12 16.96
C LEU A 3 10.41 15.32 17.76
N THR A 4 9.37 16.00 18.24
CA THR A 4 8.26 15.37 18.95
C THR A 4 7.53 14.36 18.05
N ASP A 5 7.28 14.70 16.79
CA ASP A 5 6.62 13.81 15.84
C ASP A 5 7.50 12.57 15.54
N ARG A 6 8.82 12.77 15.45
CA ARG A 6 9.74 11.66 15.25
C ARG A 6 9.72 10.68 16.41
N PHE A 7 9.74 11.18 17.63
CA PHE A 7 9.64 10.32 18.82
C PHE A 7 8.30 9.61 18.89
N TYR A 8 7.22 10.31 18.59
CA TYR A 8 5.89 9.70 18.54
C TYR A 8 5.85 8.53 17.57
N LEU A 9 6.32 8.73 16.34
CA LEU A 9 6.34 7.68 15.33
C LEU A 9 7.24 6.51 15.69
N LEU A 10 8.38 6.78 16.35
CA LEU A 10 9.31 5.73 16.73
C LEU A 10 8.64 4.72 17.69
N PHE A 11 7.87 5.21 18.66
CA PHE A 11 7.26 4.37 19.70
C PHE A 11 5.80 4.00 19.40
N ASN A 12 5.11 4.75 18.52
CA ASN A 12 3.67 4.61 18.28
C ASN A 12 3.31 4.39 16.82
N ARG A 13 4.26 3.95 16.00
CA ARG A 13 4.05 3.82 14.55
C ARG A 13 2.82 2.97 14.21
N ARG A 14 2.72 1.78 14.77
CA ARG A 14 1.60 0.88 14.51
C ARG A 14 0.27 1.50 14.95
N ALA A 15 0.25 2.12 16.13
CA ALA A 15 -0.96 2.77 16.64
C ALA A 15 -1.38 3.93 15.75
N ALA A 16 -0.43 4.74 15.26
CA ALA A 16 -0.71 5.86 14.37
C ALA A 16 -1.31 5.36 13.04
N TYR A 17 -0.72 4.33 12.43
CA TYR A 17 -1.27 3.74 11.21
C TYR A 17 -2.66 3.16 11.43
N ARG A 18 -2.87 2.44 12.52
CA ARG A 18 -4.19 1.86 12.83
C ARG A 18 -5.25 2.92 13.02
N ARG A 19 -4.93 4.01 13.68
CA ARG A 19 -5.89 5.11 13.86
C ARG A 19 -6.29 5.76 12.55
N CYS A 20 -5.39 5.80 11.56
CA CYS A 20 -5.70 6.34 10.25
C CYS A 20 -6.62 5.41 9.44
N PHE A 21 -6.48 4.10 9.57
CA PHE A 21 -7.11 3.15 8.66
C PHE A 21 -8.07 2.17 9.31
N ALA A 22 -8.02 2.00 10.62
CA ALA A 22 -8.80 0.98 11.32
C ALA A 22 -9.62 1.56 12.46
N ASP A 23 -10.63 0.79 12.89
CA ASP A 23 -11.44 1.12 14.06
C ASP A 23 -10.86 0.51 15.35
N ALA A 24 -11.58 0.69 16.46
CA ALA A 24 -11.15 0.19 17.76
C ALA A 24 -11.02 -1.35 17.80
N ASP A 25 -11.76 -2.05 16.94
CA ASP A 25 -11.74 -3.51 16.86
C ASP A 25 -10.64 -4.04 15.93
N GLY A 26 -9.86 -3.15 15.33
CA GLY A 26 -8.79 -3.51 14.40
C GLY A 26 -9.27 -3.78 12.97
N LYS A 27 -10.55 -3.53 12.69
CA LYS A 27 -11.11 -3.67 11.34
C LYS A 27 -10.90 -2.39 10.55
N LEU A 28 -10.64 -2.52 9.25
CA LEU A 28 -10.50 -1.35 8.39
C LEU A 28 -11.80 -0.55 8.36
N THR A 29 -11.67 0.76 8.52
CA THR A 29 -12.82 1.66 8.34
C THR A 29 -13.18 1.71 6.86
N ARG A 30 -14.38 2.25 6.55
CA ARG A 30 -14.81 2.45 5.15
C ARG A 30 -13.82 3.30 4.39
N GLU A 31 -13.44 4.43 4.96
CA GLU A 31 -12.49 5.36 4.35
C GLU A 31 -11.08 4.77 4.28
N GLY A 32 -10.64 4.09 5.34
CA GLY A 32 -9.35 3.41 5.36
C GLY A 32 -9.26 2.36 4.26
N ARG A 33 -10.31 1.57 4.08
CA ARG A 33 -10.37 0.56 3.02
C ARG A 33 -10.32 1.21 1.64
N ALA A 34 -11.07 2.29 1.43
CA ALA A 34 -11.10 3.00 0.15
C ALA A 34 -9.73 3.55 -0.22
N VAL A 35 -9.04 4.19 0.73
CA VAL A 35 -7.70 4.73 0.51
C VAL A 35 -6.70 3.62 0.22
N LEU A 36 -6.72 2.55 0.99
CA LEU A 36 -5.81 1.42 0.79
C LEU A 36 -6.06 0.72 -0.55
N ALA A 37 -7.32 0.58 -0.96
CA ALA A 37 -7.66 0.00 -2.26
C ALA A 37 -7.13 0.85 -3.41
N HIS A 38 -7.25 2.17 -3.30
CA HIS A 38 -6.69 3.10 -4.29
C HIS A 38 -5.16 3.01 -4.35
N LEU A 39 -4.50 2.94 -3.20
CA LEU A 39 -3.05 2.78 -3.14
C LEU A 39 -2.61 1.42 -3.69
N ALA A 40 -3.38 0.36 -3.43
CA ALA A 40 -3.10 -0.96 -3.98
C ALA A 40 -3.10 -0.95 -5.51
N ASP A 41 -4.07 -0.25 -6.12
CA ASP A 41 -4.10 -0.08 -7.56
C ASP A 41 -2.92 0.73 -8.07
N PHE A 42 -2.68 1.89 -7.46
CA PHE A 42 -1.56 2.76 -7.85
C PHE A 42 -0.21 2.04 -7.73
N CYS A 43 -0.03 1.23 -6.69
CA CYS A 43 1.21 0.48 -6.45
C CYS A 43 1.27 -0.85 -7.20
N ARG A 44 0.29 -1.15 -8.05
CA ARG A 44 0.27 -2.31 -8.94
C ARG A 44 0.38 -3.65 -8.20
N VAL A 45 -0.25 -3.79 -7.05
CA VAL A 45 -0.14 -5.02 -6.24
C VAL A 45 -0.81 -6.22 -6.90
N ASN A 46 -1.75 -5.99 -7.82
CA ASN A 46 -2.45 -7.04 -8.57
C ASN A 46 -1.88 -7.25 -9.97
N ARG A 47 -0.84 -6.51 -10.34
CA ARG A 47 -0.28 -6.51 -11.68
C ARG A 47 1.21 -6.70 -11.62
N SER A 48 1.79 -7.13 -12.73
CA SER A 48 3.24 -7.19 -12.85
C SER A 48 3.84 -5.78 -12.75
N THR A 49 4.94 -5.66 -12.03
CA THR A 49 5.74 -4.43 -12.01
C THR A 49 6.64 -4.32 -13.22
N LEU A 50 6.79 -5.41 -13.98
CA LEU A 50 7.58 -5.44 -15.21
C LEU A 50 6.88 -4.59 -16.27
N VAL A 51 7.56 -3.53 -16.72
CA VAL A 51 7.06 -2.61 -17.72
C VAL A 51 7.84 -2.83 -19.02
N VAL A 52 7.08 -3.07 -20.11
CA VAL A 52 7.65 -3.26 -21.45
C VAL A 52 7.40 -2.02 -22.28
N SER A 53 8.46 -1.49 -22.89
CA SER A 53 8.31 -0.33 -23.77
C SER A 53 7.54 -0.72 -25.04
N PRO A 54 6.46 0.00 -25.40
CA PRO A 54 5.71 -0.29 -26.63
C PRO A 54 6.50 0.01 -27.90
N VAL A 55 7.56 0.83 -27.79
CA VAL A 55 8.39 1.23 -28.92
C VAL A 55 9.47 0.20 -29.19
N THR A 56 10.23 -0.19 -28.18
CA THR A 56 11.36 -1.10 -28.32
C THR A 56 10.97 -2.56 -28.07
N ARG A 57 9.83 -2.81 -27.45
CA ARG A 57 9.34 -4.13 -27.02
C ARG A 57 10.30 -4.83 -26.06
N THR A 58 11.13 -4.05 -25.38
CA THR A 58 12.03 -4.54 -24.33
C THR A 58 11.58 -4.01 -22.99
N VAL A 59 12.08 -4.63 -21.92
CA VAL A 59 11.76 -4.19 -20.55
C VAL A 59 12.23 -2.75 -20.35
N ASP A 60 11.30 -1.90 -19.89
CA ASP A 60 11.63 -0.56 -19.46
C ASP A 60 12.16 -0.63 -18.02
N THR A 61 13.47 -0.61 -17.86
CA THR A 61 14.12 -0.78 -16.56
C THR A 61 13.73 0.33 -15.58
N HIS A 62 13.70 1.59 -16.03
CA HIS A 62 13.33 2.71 -15.16
C HIS A 62 11.89 2.59 -14.67
N ALA A 63 10.95 2.34 -15.57
CA ALA A 63 9.53 2.20 -15.21
C ALA A 63 9.31 1.00 -14.28
N THR A 64 10.03 -0.09 -14.53
CA THR A 64 9.98 -1.28 -13.67
C THR A 64 10.51 -0.99 -12.27
N MET A 65 11.61 -0.28 -12.14
CA MET A 65 12.18 0.11 -10.86
C MET A 65 11.24 1.02 -10.08
N VAL A 66 10.57 1.97 -10.74
CA VAL A 66 9.58 2.84 -10.12
C VAL A 66 8.39 2.01 -9.61
N ALA A 67 7.90 1.08 -10.42
CA ALA A 67 6.79 0.21 -10.04
C ALA A 67 7.15 -0.66 -8.82
N GLU A 68 8.37 -1.20 -8.79
CA GLU A 68 8.86 -1.99 -7.65
C GLU A 68 8.95 -1.13 -6.39
N GLY A 69 9.42 0.11 -6.50
CA GLY A 69 9.49 1.04 -5.37
C GLY A 69 8.11 1.37 -4.80
N ARG A 70 7.12 1.58 -5.66
CA ARG A 70 5.73 1.82 -5.24
C ARG A 70 5.16 0.60 -4.52
N ARG A 71 5.39 -0.59 -5.04
CA ARG A 71 4.96 -1.84 -4.42
C ARG A 71 5.59 -2.02 -3.04
N GLU A 72 6.86 -1.68 -2.91
CA GLU A 72 7.57 -1.73 -1.63
C GLU A 72 6.92 -0.82 -0.57
N VAL A 73 6.53 0.39 -0.96
CA VAL A 73 5.81 1.31 -0.06
C VAL A 73 4.50 0.70 0.41
N PHE A 74 3.70 0.17 -0.50
CA PHE A 74 2.44 -0.47 -0.14
C PHE A 74 2.66 -1.65 0.80
N ASN A 75 3.63 -2.51 0.52
CA ASN A 75 3.96 -3.64 1.36
C ASN A 75 4.38 -3.21 2.77
N LYS A 76 5.07 -2.08 2.88
CA LYS A 76 5.45 -1.51 4.17
C LYS A 76 4.23 -1.12 4.99
N ILE A 77 3.24 -0.48 4.36
CA ILE A 77 1.98 -0.10 5.01
C ILE A 77 1.24 -1.35 5.50
N VAL A 78 1.12 -2.36 4.65
CA VAL A 78 0.49 -3.64 4.98
C VAL A 78 1.16 -4.29 6.18
N GLN A 79 2.48 -4.30 6.20
CA GLN A 79 3.25 -4.88 7.28
C GLN A 79 3.03 -4.14 8.61
N ILE A 80 3.05 -2.80 8.57
CA ILE A 80 2.83 -1.99 9.77
C ILE A 80 1.42 -2.18 10.32
N LEU A 81 0.41 -2.23 9.44
CA LEU A 81 -0.98 -2.46 9.83
C LEU A 81 -1.25 -3.91 10.26
N SER A 82 -0.37 -4.84 9.90
CA SER A 82 -0.54 -6.28 10.14
C SER A 82 -1.86 -6.79 9.56
N LEU A 83 -2.13 -6.44 8.30
CA LEU A 83 -3.34 -6.87 7.61
C LEU A 83 -3.36 -8.40 7.46
N THR A 84 -4.54 -8.98 7.61
CA THR A 84 -4.76 -10.41 7.35
C THR A 84 -4.82 -10.67 5.86
N ASP A 85 -4.62 -11.93 5.46
CA ASP A 85 -4.76 -12.34 4.05
C ASP A 85 -6.15 -12.00 3.51
N GLU A 86 -7.19 -12.19 4.32
CA GLU A 86 -8.55 -11.84 3.95
C GLU A 86 -8.71 -10.36 3.67
N GLN A 87 -8.16 -9.51 4.53
CA GLN A 87 -8.20 -8.05 4.32
C GLN A 87 -7.45 -7.66 3.05
N LEU A 88 -6.31 -8.28 2.77
CA LEU A 88 -5.55 -8.05 1.55
C LEU A 88 -6.35 -8.46 0.31
N MET A 89 -7.01 -9.61 0.36
CA MET A 89 -7.85 -10.10 -0.73
C MET A 89 -8.99 -9.11 -1.03
N GLN A 90 -9.63 -8.57 -0.01
CA GLN A 90 -10.70 -7.58 -0.17
C GLN A 90 -10.19 -6.32 -0.89
N LEU A 91 -8.99 -5.86 -0.57
CA LEU A 91 -8.40 -4.70 -1.24
C LEU A 91 -8.12 -4.99 -2.71
N LYS A 92 -7.59 -6.17 -3.01
CA LYS A 92 -7.27 -6.58 -4.37
C LYS A 92 -8.51 -6.74 -5.24
N GLU A 93 -9.55 -7.38 -4.71
CA GLU A 93 -10.82 -7.56 -5.41
C GLU A 93 -11.45 -6.22 -5.75
N ARG A 94 -11.42 -5.27 -4.81
CA ARG A 94 -11.96 -3.94 -5.02
C ARG A 94 -11.18 -3.16 -6.09
N SER A 95 -9.87 -3.29 -6.09
CA SER A 95 -9.02 -2.68 -7.10
C SER A 95 -9.32 -3.22 -8.49
N ASP A 96 -9.56 -4.52 -8.61
CA ASP A 96 -9.88 -5.16 -9.89
C ASP A 96 -11.28 -4.77 -10.40
N ALA A 97 -12.21 -4.48 -9.51
CA ALA A 97 -13.58 -4.08 -9.87
C ALA A 97 -13.66 -2.65 -10.41
N ASP A 98 -12.71 -1.81 -10.06
CA ASP A 98 -12.63 -0.43 -10.53
C ASP A 98 -11.82 -0.33 -11.82
#